data_34a51c577f3acbc2ee900f9fd30345b4
#
_entry.id   34a51c577f3acbc2ee900f9fd30345b4
#
_cell.length_a   1.000
_cell.length_b   1.000
_cell.length_c   1.000
_cell.angle_alpha   90.00
_cell.angle_beta   90.00
_cell.angle_gamma   90.00
#
_symmetry.space_group_name_H-M   'P 1'
#
loop_
_entity.id
_entity.type
_entity.pdbx_description
1 polymer ?
#
loop_
_entity_poly.entity_id
_entity_poly.type
_entity_poly.pdbx_seq_one_letter_code
_entity_poly.pdbx_strand_id
1 'polypeptide(L)'
;MVDTLSFAQLKSCGLSKQKVKGIQGLAKQILNKTFNPRIISKMSDEEAILYLSQLRQIGRWSAEMILLFTYNRSNIWPIQDIGLLRAISKNYKKNYLPPENYVKLLNKRFSPYCSVATWYLWRSIDPEPIQY
;
A
#
# COMPACT_ATOMS: atom_id res chain seq x y z
N MET A 1 -19.36 -5.43 14.43
CA MET A 1 -19.67 -6.45 13.38
C MET A 1 -18.51 -7.42 13.15
N VAL A 2 -17.29 -7.01 12.70
CA VAL A 2 -16.16 -7.96 12.56
C VAL A 2 -15.71 -8.54 13.89
N ASP A 3 -15.78 -7.79 14.96
CA ASP A 3 -15.42 -8.18 16.32
C ASP A 3 -16.33 -9.27 16.92
N THR A 4 -17.56 -9.39 16.40
CA THR A 4 -18.53 -10.42 16.83
C THR A 4 -18.42 -11.72 16.04
N LEU A 5 -17.69 -11.73 14.91
CA LEU A 5 -17.50 -12.92 14.08
C LEU A 5 -16.41 -13.82 14.67
N SER A 6 -16.72 -15.12 14.73
CA SER A 6 -15.76 -16.13 15.17
C SER A 6 -14.63 -16.30 14.17
N PHE A 7 -13.50 -16.87 14.63
CA PHE A 7 -12.38 -17.23 13.78
C PHE A 7 -12.79 -18.15 12.62
N ALA A 8 -13.66 -19.14 12.89
CA ALA A 8 -14.15 -20.07 11.89
C ALA A 8 -14.99 -19.38 10.81
N GLN A 9 -15.88 -18.46 11.19
CA GLN A 9 -16.69 -17.69 10.25
C GLN A 9 -15.83 -16.82 9.34
N LEU A 10 -14.84 -16.12 9.86
CA LEU A 10 -13.91 -15.33 9.04
C LEU A 10 -13.06 -16.21 8.14
N LYS A 11 -12.64 -17.39 8.62
CA LYS A 11 -11.87 -18.34 7.81
C LYS A 11 -12.69 -18.92 6.66
N SER A 12 -13.99 -19.18 6.85
CA SER A 12 -14.89 -19.69 5.81
C SER A 12 -15.08 -18.71 4.64
N CYS A 13 -14.78 -17.41 4.84
CA CYS A 13 -14.73 -16.41 3.77
C CYS A 13 -13.46 -16.47 2.91
N GLY A 14 -12.66 -17.54 2.98
CA GLY A 14 -11.43 -17.70 2.19
C GLY A 14 -10.20 -17.00 2.78
N LEU A 15 -10.26 -16.48 4.01
CA LEU A 15 -9.15 -15.80 4.64
C LEU A 15 -8.12 -16.78 5.23
N SER A 16 -6.83 -16.51 5.05
CA SER A 16 -5.77 -17.23 5.75
C SER A 16 -5.83 -16.97 7.26
N LYS A 17 -5.27 -17.90 8.06
CA LYS A 17 -5.20 -17.74 9.53
C LYS A 17 -4.59 -16.39 9.96
N GLN A 18 -3.57 -15.93 9.22
CA GLN A 18 -2.89 -14.67 9.52
C GLN A 18 -3.78 -13.47 9.21
N LYS A 19 -4.51 -13.49 8.08
CA LYS A 19 -5.45 -12.43 7.72
C LYS A 19 -6.61 -12.33 8.72
N VAL A 20 -7.16 -13.46 9.18
CA VAL A 20 -8.20 -13.48 10.22
C VAL A 20 -7.70 -12.80 11.49
N LYS A 21 -6.49 -13.19 11.98
CA LYS A 21 -5.90 -12.58 13.18
C LYS A 21 -5.62 -11.08 13.01
N GLY A 22 -5.20 -10.66 11.80
CA GLY A 22 -4.98 -9.24 11.46
C GLY A 22 -6.28 -8.44 11.54
N ILE A 23 -7.34 -8.93 10.88
CA ILE A 23 -8.65 -8.26 10.83
C ILE A 23 -9.28 -8.18 12.24
N GLN A 24 -9.25 -9.27 13.02
CA GLN A 24 -9.76 -9.26 14.39
C GLN A 24 -8.94 -8.32 15.30
N GLY A 25 -7.61 -8.32 15.14
CA GLY A 25 -6.73 -7.41 15.88
C GLY A 25 -7.02 -5.94 15.57
N LEU A 26 -7.20 -5.60 14.30
CA LEU A 26 -7.56 -4.24 13.87
C LEU A 26 -8.92 -3.82 14.44
N ALA A 27 -9.93 -4.69 14.36
CA ALA A 27 -11.26 -4.39 14.92
C ALA A 27 -11.19 -4.10 16.43
N LYS A 28 -10.44 -4.90 17.19
CA LYS A 28 -10.21 -4.67 18.64
C LYS A 28 -9.48 -3.34 18.90
N GLN A 29 -8.46 -3.01 18.12
CA GLN A 29 -7.72 -1.75 18.30
C GLN A 29 -8.59 -0.52 18.01
N ILE A 30 -9.48 -0.60 17.02
CA ILE A 30 -10.43 0.48 16.74
C ILE A 30 -11.44 0.64 17.88
N LEU A 31 -12.01 -0.47 18.40
CA LEU A 31 -12.95 -0.45 19.49
C LEU A 31 -12.33 0.07 20.80
N ASN A 32 -11.12 -0.34 21.11
CA ASN A 32 -10.36 0.11 22.27
C ASN A 32 -9.74 1.51 22.08
N LYS A 33 -9.96 2.15 20.94
CA LYS A 33 -9.42 3.48 20.59
C LYS A 33 -7.88 3.55 20.59
N THR A 34 -7.19 2.42 20.52
CA THR A 34 -5.73 2.37 20.40
C THR A 34 -5.25 2.60 18.96
N PHE A 35 -6.14 2.41 17.97
CA PHE A 35 -5.93 2.81 16.57
C PHE A 35 -7.09 3.69 16.11
N ASN A 36 -6.75 4.85 15.54
CA ASN A 36 -7.73 5.79 15.01
C ASN A 36 -7.39 6.16 13.56
N PRO A 37 -8.12 5.62 12.55
CA PRO A 37 -7.84 5.91 11.14
C PRO A 37 -8.06 7.38 10.75
N ARG A 38 -8.86 8.14 11.51
CA ARG A 38 -9.19 9.54 11.19
C ARG A 38 -8.00 10.49 11.34
N ILE A 39 -6.99 10.13 12.15
CA ILE A 39 -5.82 11.01 12.35
C ILE A 39 -4.81 10.91 11.20
N ILE A 40 -4.89 9.86 10.37
CA ILE A 40 -3.97 9.64 9.24
C ILE A 40 -4.00 10.81 8.25
N SER A 41 -5.17 11.43 8.06
CA SER A 41 -5.31 12.60 7.16
C SER A 41 -4.48 13.80 7.59
N LYS A 42 -4.09 13.88 8.88
CA LYS A 42 -3.30 14.98 9.46
C LYS A 42 -1.80 14.68 9.53
N MET A 43 -1.40 13.46 9.20
CA MET A 43 -0.01 12.99 9.22
C MET A 43 0.68 13.28 7.89
N SER A 44 1.99 13.46 7.90
CA SER A 44 2.82 13.33 6.72
C SER A 44 2.79 11.90 6.17
N ASP A 45 3.27 11.69 4.95
CA ASP A 45 3.26 10.35 4.33
C ASP A 45 4.09 9.35 5.15
N GLU A 46 5.27 9.73 5.62
CA GLU A 46 6.13 8.84 6.43
C GLU A 46 5.53 8.57 7.82
N GLU A 47 4.98 9.56 8.50
CA GLU A 47 4.28 9.36 9.77
C GLU A 47 3.10 8.40 9.62
N ALA A 48 2.32 8.56 8.55
CA ALA A 48 1.18 7.69 8.25
C ALA A 48 1.63 6.25 7.91
N ILE A 49 2.72 6.09 7.15
CA ILE A 49 3.31 4.77 6.87
C ILE A 49 3.74 4.09 8.16
N LEU A 50 4.47 4.79 9.04
CA LEU A 50 4.90 4.26 10.32
C LEU A 50 3.71 3.89 11.21
N TYR A 51 2.71 4.75 11.29
CA TYR A 51 1.50 4.52 12.08
C TYR A 51 0.71 3.29 11.59
N LEU A 52 0.51 3.16 10.28
CA LEU A 52 -0.17 2.01 9.67
C LEU A 52 0.64 0.72 9.84
N SER A 53 1.96 0.79 9.75
CA SER A 53 2.85 -0.37 9.87
C SER A 53 2.92 -0.98 11.27
N GLN A 54 2.37 -0.30 12.30
CA GLN A 54 2.18 -0.87 13.63
C GLN A 54 1.08 -1.94 13.66
N LEU A 55 0.19 -1.90 12.67
CA LEU A 55 -0.88 -2.88 12.55
C LEU A 55 -0.34 -4.23 12.08
N ARG A 56 -0.81 -5.29 12.73
CA ARG A 56 -0.44 -6.65 12.34
C ARG A 56 -0.78 -6.92 10.87
N GLN A 57 0.16 -7.46 10.12
CA GLN A 57 0.04 -7.78 8.68
C GLN A 57 0.03 -6.56 7.75
N ILE A 58 0.29 -5.37 8.25
CA ILE A 58 0.48 -4.17 7.44
C ILE A 58 1.96 -3.82 7.46
N GLY A 59 2.66 -4.12 6.36
CA GLY A 59 4.02 -3.65 6.13
C GLY A 59 4.04 -2.31 5.39
N ARG A 60 5.24 -1.77 5.14
CA ARG A 60 5.42 -0.51 4.42
C ARG A 60 4.66 -0.46 3.09
N TRP A 61 4.83 -1.48 2.25
CA TRP A 61 4.14 -1.56 0.96
C TRP A 61 2.60 -1.51 1.11
N SER A 62 2.04 -2.26 2.06
CA SER A 62 0.59 -2.22 2.31
C SER A 62 0.13 -0.85 2.82
N ALA A 63 0.92 -0.19 3.68
CA ALA A 63 0.65 1.15 4.15
C ALA A 63 0.67 2.17 2.99
N GLU A 64 1.66 2.08 2.11
CA GLU A 64 1.75 2.90 0.89
C GLU A 64 0.52 2.71 -0.02
N MET A 65 0.04 1.47 -0.20
CA MET A 65 -1.19 1.19 -0.96
C MET A 65 -2.43 1.80 -0.31
N ILE A 66 -2.54 1.73 1.02
CA ILE A 66 -3.65 2.38 1.76
C ILE A 66 -3.61 3.89 1.54
N LEU A 67 -2.44 4.52 1.64
CA LEU A 67 -2.29 5.96 1.42
C LEU A 67 -2.63 6.37 -0.01
N LEU A 68 -2.22 5.57 -0.99
CA LEU A 68 -2.45 5.84 -2.40
C LEU A 68 -3.94 5.69 -2.76
N PHE A 69 -4.56 4.56 -2.40
CA PHE A 69 -5.92 4.23 -2.86
C PHE A 69 -7.04 4.71 -1.94
N THR A 70 -6.79 4.86 -0.63
CA THR A 70 -7.82 5.26 0.34
C THR A 70 -7.73 6.74 0.69
N TYR A 71 -6.51 7.24 0.87
CA TYR A 71 -6.28 8.65 1.25
C TYR A 71 -5.93 9.56 0.07
N ASN A 72 -5.81 9.00 -1.15
CA ASN A 72 -5.49 9.72 -2.39
C ASN A 72 -4.24 10.61 -2.26
N ARG A 73 -3.21 10.12 -1.54
CA ARG A 73 -1.96 10.85 -1.38
C ARG A 73 -1.23 10.98 -2.72
N SER A 74 -0.82 12.18 -3.08
CA SER A 74 -0.26 12.50 -4.39
C SER A 74 1.19 12.05 -4.59
N ASN A 75 1.94 11.82 -3.50
CA ASN A 75 3.39 11.65 -3.57
C ASN A 75 3.91 10.30 -3.02
N ILE A 76 3.13 9.23 -3.16
CA ILE A 76 3.55 7.89 -2.76
C ILE A 76 4.37 7.24 -3.87
N TRP A 77 5.57 6.76 -3.49
CA TRP A 77 6.51 6.07 -4.38
C TRP A 77 6.92 4.72 -3.80
N PRO A 78 6.19 3.63 -4.09
CA PRO A 78 6.39 2.34 -3.44
C PRO A 78 7.59 1.60 -4.04
N ILE A 79 8.78 1.89 -3.54
CA ILE A 79 10.05 1.34 -4.07
C ILE A 79 10.18 -0.18 -3.93
N GLN A 80 9.36 -0.81 -3.09
CA GLN A 80 9.32 -2.27 -2.92
C GLN A 80 8.26 -2.93 -3.82
N ASP A 81 7.51 -2.15 -4.59
CA ASP A 81 6.47 -2.68 -5.47
C ASP A 81 7.07 -3.31 -6.74
N ILE A 82 6.84 -4.60 -6.89
CA ILE A 82 7.37 -5.37 -8.04
C ILE A 82 6.80 -4.85 -9.37
N GLY A 83 5.54 -4.44 -9.38
CA GLY A 83 4.89 -3.86 -10.57
C GLY A 83 5.57 -2.57 -10.99
N LEU A 84 5.80 -1.66 -10.02
CA LEU A 84 6.52 -0.41 -10.29
C LEU A 84 7.93 -0.68 -10.82
N LEU A 85 8.70 -1.58 -10.19
CA LEU A 85 10.05 -1.90 -10.62
C LEU A 85 10.10 -2.53 -12.02
N ARG A 86 9.15 -3.40 -12.36
CA ARG A 86 9.00 -3.97 -13.71
C ARG A 86 8.67 -2.89 -14.73
N ALA A 87 7.75 -1.99 -14.40
CA ALA A 87 7.36 -0.89 -15.28
C ALA A 87 8.54 0.06 -15.55
N ILE A 88 9.32 0.39 -14.52
CA ILE A 88 10.54 1.20 -14.66
C ILE A 88 11.53 0.48 -15.59
N SER A 89 11.80 -0.81 -15.36
CA SER A 89 12.71 -1.58 -16.20
C SER A 89 12.29 -1.54 -17.67
N LYS A 90 11.01 -1.79 -17.95
CA LYS A 90 10.45 -1.82 -19.32
C LYS A 90 10.52 -0.44 -19.99
N ASN A 91 9.99 0.60 -19.32
CA ASN A 91 9.84 1.92 -19.96
C ASN A 91 11.15 2.69 -20.08
N TYR A 92 12.09 2.47 -19.16
CA TYR A 92 13.39 3.16 -19.17
C TYR A 92 14.55 2.28 -19.64
N LYS A 93 14.25 1.10 -20.23
CA LYS A 93 15.25 0.16 -20.79
C LYS A 93 16.34 -0.18 -19.78
N LYS A 94 15.96 -0.47 -18.54
CA LYS A 94 16.86 -0.90 -17.46
C LYS A 94 16.74 -2.40 -17.22
N ASN A 95 17.80 -3.02 -16.73
CA ASN A 95 17.73 -4.41 -16.29
C ASN A 95 16.75 -4.54 -15.10
N TYR A 96 16.11 -5.67 -14.99
CA TYR A 96 15.32 -6.00 -13.81
C TYR A 96 16.23 -6.66 -12.77
N LEU A 97 16.33 -6.19 -11.58
CA LEU A 97 15.74 -5.01 -10.93
C LEU A 97 16.50 -3.73 -11.33
N PRO A 98 15.82 -2.60 -11.53
CA PRO A 98 16.53 -1.36 -11.81
C PRO A 98 17.37 -0.93 -10.60
N PRO A 99 18.54 -0.29 -10.81
CA PRO A 99 19.36 0.19 -9.71
C PRO A 99 18.60 1.13 -8.77
N GLU A 100 18.78 0.94 -7.47
CA GLU A 100 18.06 1.72 -6.44
C GLU A 100 18.27 3.23 -6.58
N ASN A 101 19.49 3.66 -6.92
CA ASN A 101 19.80 5.07 -7.16
C ASN A 101 18.99 5.64 -8.34
N TYR A 102 18.72 4.84 -9.37
CA TYR A 102 17.88 5.25 -10.49
C TYR A 102 16.40 5.36 -10.09
N VAL A 103 15.90 4.42 -9.29
CA VAL A 103 14.52 4.47 -8.74
C VAL A 103 14.34 5.71 -7.86
N LYS A 104 15.35 6.05 -7.04
CA LYS A 104 15.37 7.28 -6.22
C LYS A 104 15.45 8.55 -7.08
N LEU A 105 16.18 8.52 -8.19
CA LEU A 105 16.23 9.65 -9.14
C LEU A 105 14.84 9.91 -9.74
N LEU A 106 14.14 8.87 -10.15
CA LEU A 106 12.77 9.00 -10.68
C LEU A 106 11.80 9.52 -9.61
N ASN A 107 11.93 9.08 -8.35
CA ASN A 107 11.15 9.65 -7.24
C ASN A 107 11.29 11.17 -7.17
N LYS A 108 12.54 11.66 -7.14
CA LYS A 108 12.80 13.11 -7.12
C LYS A 108 12.21 13.82 -8.34
N ARG A 109 12.29 13.20 -9.52
CA ARG A 109 11.80 13.78 -10.76
C ARG A 109 10.27 13.89 -10.81
N PHE A 110 9.57 12.93 -10.26
CA PHE A 110 8.10 12.87 -10.28
C PHE A 110 7.45 13.56 -9.06
N SER A 111 8.22 13.80 -8.00
CA SER A 111 7.72 14.54 -6.84
C SER A 111 7.24 15.95 -7.25
N PRO A 112 6.09 16.42 -6.75
CA PRO A 112 5.21 15.85 -5.71
C PRO A 112 4.06 14.96 -6.25
N TYR A 113 4.16 14.41 -7.44
CA TYR A 113 3.11 13.64 -8.13
C TYR A 113 3.48 12.17 -8.34
N CYS A 114 4.26 11.60 -7.43
CA CYS A 114 4.76 10.21 -7.55
C CYS A 114 3.64 9.18 -7.65
N SER A 115 2.49 9.38 -6.99
CA SER A 115 1.35 8.48 -7.08
C SER A 115 0.77 8.40 -8.49
N VAL A 116 0.66 9.54 -9.17
CA VAL A 116 0.20 9.60 -10.56
C VAL A 116 1.19 8.90 -11.48
N ALA A 117 2.50 9.17 -11.31
CA ALA A 117 3.55 8.50 -12.07
C ALA A 117 3.54 6.98 -11.85
N THR A 118 3.36 6.53 -10.60
CA THR A 118 3.23 5.12 -10.23
C THR A 118 2.06 4.47 -10.97
N TRP A 119 0.90 5.13 -10.98
CA TRP A 119 -0.30 4.64 -11.66
C TRP A 119 -0.07 4.48 -13.16
N TYR A 120 0.50 5.49 -13.84
CA TYR A 120 0.82 5.39 -15.27
C TYR A 120 1.85 4.31 -15.58
N LEU A 121 2.85 4.14 -14.71
CA LEU A 121 3.84 3.08 -14.86
C LEU A 121 3.19 1.69 -14.73
N TRP A 122 2.31 1.46 -13.77
CA TRP A 122 1.55 0.21 -13.69
C TRP A 122 0.72 -0.04 -14.95
N ARG A 123 -0.03 0.98 -15.40
CA ARG A 123 -0.84 0.88 -16.63
C ARG A 123 -0.01 0.53 -17.87
N SER A 124 1.23 0.95 -17.93
CA SER A 124 2.11 0.68 -19.09
C SER A 124 2.51 -0.79 -19.24
N ILE A 125 2.32 -1.61 -18.22
CA ILE A 125 2.64 -3.04 -18.24
C ILE A 125 1.40 -3.95 -18.16
N ASP A 126 0.23 -3.39 -17.87
CA ASP A 126 -1.02 -4.14 -17.85
C ASP A 126 -1.48 -4.44 -19.30
N PRO A 127 -1.76 -5.71 -19.62
CA PRO A 127 -2.16 -6.09 -20.98
C PRO A 127 -3.55 -5.62 -21.37
N GLU A 128 -4.44 -5.37 -20.39
CA GLU A 128 -5.83 -4.97 -20.62
C GLU A 128 -6.25 -3.76 -19.77
N PRO A 129 -7.18 -2.91 -20.25
CA PRO A 129 -7.75 -1.85 -19.43
C PRO A 129 -8.58 -2.48 -18.30
N ILE A 130 -8.20 -2.19 -17.04
CA ILE A 130 -9.01 -2.55 -15.90
C ILE A 130 -10.33 -1.78 -16.02
N GLN A 131 -11.43 -2.48 -16.23
CA GLN A 131 -12.78 -1.91 -16.11
C GLN A 131 -13.08 -1.79 -14.60
N TYR A 132 -13.26 -0.57 -14.12
CA TYR A 132 -13.67 -0.27 -12.76
C TYR A 132 -15.21 -0.24 -12.67
#